data_35549b1ed9f0c3ed84037d27c9a16b51
#
_entry.id   35549b1ed9f0c3ed84037d27c9a16b51
#
_cell.length_a   1.000
_cell.length_b   1.000
_cell.length_c   1.000
_cell.angle_alpha   90.00
_cell.angle_beta   90.00
_cell.angle_gamma   90.00
#
_symmetry.space_group_name_H-M   'P 1'
#
loop_
_entity.id
_entity.type
_entity.pdbx_description
1 polymer ?
#
loop_
_entity_poly.entity_id
_entity_poly.type
_entity_poly.pdbx_seq_one_letter_code
_entity_poly.pdbx_strand_id
1 'polypeptide(L)'
;MKKILSILLTISLIAVLLTACGANAPSGVGGPSSENNAPVETDRIDDDENYDTGDASLDDPRNAGGIGESELMVVSFGTSFNDNRRLTIGAIEDAIETAFPEWSVRRGFTSQIIIDHVRRRDGEVIDNVGEALDRAAANGVRTLVIQPTHLMDGFEYHDLVEEAAQYADAFEAVAIGEPLLTSDEDFTAVAEAITTATAEYDDGSTAIVFMGHGTEADSNGVYARMQQVLSGKGCSNYYIGTVEADPALEDVLAAVQAGEYTRVVLRPLMIVAGDHANNDMAGDEEDSWKAAFEGAGYEVECVIRGLGELEAIQQLFVRHAQAAVDSIAR
;
A
#
# COMPACT_ATOMS: atom_id res chain seq x y z
N MET A 1 -28.00 14.94 -43.28
CA MET A 1 -27.90 16.41 -43.28
C MET A 1 -27.16 16.83 -42.03
N LYS A 2 -26.06 17.53 -42.26
CA LYS A 2 -25.05 17.96 -41.27
C LYS A 2 -25.62 19.00 -40.31
N LYS A 3 -25.18 19.01 -39.04
CA LYS A 3 -24.90 20.23 -38.29
C LYS A 3 -23.69 19.98 -37.35
N ILE A 4 -22.56 20.51 -37.74
CA ILE A 4 -21.34 20.73 -36.97
C ILE A 4 -21.61 21.98 -36.13
N LEU A 5 -21.31 21.94 -34.83
CA LEU A 5 -21.25 23.13 -33.99
C LEU A 5 -19.85 23.22 -33.37
N SER A 6 -19.07 24.15 -33.95
CA SER A 6 -17.78 24.59 -33.42
C SER A 6 -17.98 25.51 -32.24
N ILE A 7 -17.27 25.29 -31.14
CA ILE A 7 -17.11 26.27 -30.07
C ILE A 7 -15.65 26.72 -30.03
N LEU A 8 -15.47 28.01 -30.29
CA LEU A 8 -14.21 28.73 -30.23
C LEU A 8 -13.81 29.00 -28.78
N LEU A 9 -12.58 28.64 -28.47
CA LEU A 9 -11.90 28.95 -27.20
C LEU A 9 -11.22 30.32 -27.34
N THR A 10 -11.62 31.33 -26.60
CA THR A 10 -10.99 32.65 -26.51
C THR A 10 -9.97 32.68 -25.37
N ILE A 11 -8.71 32.79 -25.73
CA ILE A 11 -7.59 33.02 -24.79
C ILE A 11 -7.50 34.52 -24.53
N SER A 12 -7.67 34.96 -23.28
CA SER A 12 -7.40 36.34 -22.85
C SER A 12 -6.01 36.42 -22.21
N LEU A 13 -5.13 37.12 -22.94
CA LEU A 13 -3.77 37.47 -22.52
C LEU A 13 -3.85 38.78 -21.72
N ILE A 14 -3.46 38.80 -20.45
CA ILE A 14 -3.27 40.00 -19.65
C ILE A 14 -1.79 40.27 -19.50
N ALA A 15 -1.32 41.31 -20.19
CA ALA A 15 0.03 41.87 -20.04
C ALA A 15 0.04 42.92 -18.94
N VAL A 16 0.92 42.78 -17.95
CA VAL A 16 1.18 43.83 -16.93
C VAL A 16 2.53 44.47 -17.24
N LEU A 17 2.47 45.76 -17.45
CA LEU A 17 3.59 46.65 -17.71
C LEU A 17 4.38 46.96 -16.43
N LEU A 18 5.71 46.80 -16.55
CA LEU A 18 6.71 47.31 -15.62
C LEU A 18 6.96 48.80 -15.90
N THR A 19 6.90 49.63 -14.87
CA THR A 19 7.51 50.98 -14.87
C THR A 19 8.54 51.06 -13.77
N ALA A 20 9.77 51.32 -14.15
CA ALA A 20 10.93 51.61 -13.31
C ALA A 20 11.11 53.12 -13.14
N CYS A 21 11.50 53.55 -11.92
CA CYS A 21 12.30 54.77 -11.58
C CYS A 21 12.55 54.68 -10.09
N GLY A 22 13.72 54.73 -9.45
CA GLY A 22 14.97 55.39 -9.75
C GLY A 22 15.46 56.06 -8.46
N ALA A 23 16.61 55.60 -7.96
CA ALA A 23 17.62 56.31 -7.16
C ALA A 23 17.32 56.79 -5.71
N ASN A 24 18.00 56.30 -4.68
CA ASN A 24 19.18 56.78 -3.95
C ASN A 24 19.29 56.16 -2.56
N ALA A 25 20.48 55.63 -2.24
CA ALA A 25 20.91 55.26 -0.90
C ALA A 25 21.31 56.51 -0.11
N PRO A 26 21.40 56.48 1.26
CA PRO A 26 22.55 55.85 1.92
C PRO A 26 22.28 55.08 3.23
N SER A 27 23.17 54.11 3.48
CA SER A 27 23.77 53.59 4.70
C SER A 27 23.07 53.78 6.09
N GLY A 28 22.75 52.65 6.74
CA GLY A 28 22.45 52.57 8.18
C GLY A 28 22.47 51.12 8.67
N VAL A 29 23.35 50.88 9.57
CA VAL A 29 23.77 49.70 10.29
C VAL A 29 22.62 48.90 10.95
N GLY A 30 22.61 47.58 10.77
CA GLY A 30 22.47 46.55 11.77
C GLY A 30 21.11 46.32 12.48
N GLY A 31 20.52 45.17 12.21
CA GLY A 31 19.52 44.49 13.02
C GLY A 31 19.08 43.19 12.37
N PRO A 32 18.94 42.07 13.07
CA PRO A 32 18.70 40.79 12.45
C PRO A 32 17.31 40.77 11.85
N SER A 33 17.25 40.31 10.60
CA SER A 33 16.03 40.00 9.88
C SER A 33 15.21 38.97 10.65
N SER A 34 14.01 39.36 11.03
CA SER A 34 12.98 38.43 11.47
C SER A 34 12.63 37.53 10.30
N GLU A 35 13.03 36.27 10.37
CA GLU A 35 12.48 35.21 9.55
C GLU A 35 10.95 35.23 9.72
N ASN A 36 10.24 35.40 8.61
CA ASN A 36 8.83 35.11 8.52
C ASN A 36 8.67 33.57 8.70
N ASN A 37 8.57 33.13 9.95
CA ASN A 37 7.95 31.89 10.28
C ASN A 37 6.44 32.05 9.99
N ALA A 38 6.03 31.75 8.78
CA ALA A 38 4.68 31.28 8.57
C ALA A 38 4.52 30.05 9.49
N PRO A 39 3.42 29.91 10.27
CA PRO A 39 3.20 28.70 11.01
C PRO A 39 3.21 27.56 9.97
N VAL A 40 4.14 26.61 10.10
CA VAL A 40 3.96 25.29 9.52
C VAL A 40 2.60 24.86 10.07
N GLU A 41 1.62 24.69 9.21
CA GLU A 41 0.41 23.98 9.55
C GLU A 41 0.88 22.64 10.11
N THR A 42 0.92 22.56 11.43
CA THR A 42 1.03 21.28 12.09
C THR A 42 -0.23 20.56 11.67
N ASP A 43 -0.11 19.60 10.74
CA ASP A 43 -1.14 18.63 10.48
C ASP A 43 -1.70 18.23 11.84
N ARG A 44 -2.95 18.61 12.07
CA ARG A 44 -3.67 18.12 13.22
C ARG A 44 -3.68 16.62 13.03
N ILE A 45 -2.99 15.91 13.89
CA ILE A 45 -3.33 14.52 14.17
C ILE A 45 -4.80 14.66 14.56
N ASP A 46 -5.70 14.14 13.74
CA ASP A 46 -7.08 14.06 14.14
C ASP A 46 -7.10 13.16 15.36
N ASP A 47 -7.29 13.79 16.54
CA ASP A 47 -7.42 13.08 17.83
C ASP A 47 -8.68 12.18 17.83
N ASP A 48 -9.43 12.18 16.74
CA ASP A 48 -10.64 11.39 16.55
C ASP A 48 -10.38 9.94 16.09
N GLU A 49 -9.17 9.60 15.63
CA GLU A 49 -8.78 8.21 15.37
C GLU A 49 -8.45 7.47 16.67
N ASN A 50 -9.46 7.20 17.46
CA ASN A 50 -9.34 6.47 18.72
C ASN A 50 -9.36 4.94 18.50
N TYR A 51 -8.57 4.46 17.52
CA TYR A 51 -8.40 3.03 17.29
C TYR A 51 -7.35 2.46 18.24
N ASP A 52 -7.65 1.30 18.82
CA ASP A 52 -6.63 0.47 19.44
C ASP A 52 -5.73 -0.09 18.33
N THR A 53 -4.58 0.54 18.13
CA THR A 53 -3.63 0.14 17.09
C THR A 53 -2.67 -0.95 17.55
N GLY A 54 -2.74 -1.36 18.82
CA GLY A 54 -1.84 -2.35 19.42
C GLY A 54 -0.55 -1.79 19.99
N ASP A 55 0.32 -2.69 20.47
CA ASP A 55 1.58 -2.37 21.16
C ASP A 55 2.75 -2.32 20.17
N ALA A 56 3.26 -1.12 19.90
CA ALA A 56 4.40 -0.90 19.02
C ALA A 56 5.65 -1.69 19.42
N SER A 57 5.86 -1.91 20.73
CA SER A 57 7.06 -2.61 21.24
C SER A 57 7.11 -4.10 20.86
N LEU A 58 6.03 -4.65 20.33
CA LEU A 58 5.96 -6.04 19.85
C LEU A 58 6.35 -6.19 18.38
N ASP A 59 6.53 -5.09 17.64
CA ASP A 59 7.00 -5.08 16.26
C ASP A 59 8.53 -4.87 16.21
N ASP A 60 9.21 -5.54 15.28
CA ASP A 60 10.63 -5.31 15.01
C ASP A 60 10.76 -4.35 13.82
N PRO A 61 11.28 -3.13 14.00
CA PRO A 61 11.47 -2.19 12.90
C PRO A 61 12.55 -2.64 11.89
N ARG A 62 13.34 -3.68 12.20
CA ARG A 62 14.35 -4.33 11.34
C ARG A 62 15.36 -3.37 10.72
N ASN A 63 15.71 -2.33 11.42
CA ASN A 63 16.69 -1.32 10.97
C ASN A 63 17.96 -1.26 11.82
N ALA A 64 18.14 -2.19 12.77
CA ALA A 64 19.28 -2.25 13.67
C ALA A 64 19.90 -3.65 13.74
N GLY A 65 21.20 -3.71 14.08
CA GLY A 65 21.95 -4.97 14.27
C GLY A 65 22.20 -5.78 12.99
N GLY A 66 22.84 -6.94 13.12
CA GLY A 66 22.95 -8.01 12.12
C GLY A 66 23.32 -7.58 10.69
N ILE A 67 24.32 -6.71 10.51
CA ILE A 67 24.77 -6.25 9.19
C ILE A 67 25.59 -7.34 8.52
N GLY A 68 25.21 -7.69 7.28
CA GLY A 68 25.90 -8.65 6.44
C GLY A 68 26.35 -8.05 5.10
N GLU A 69 27.07 -8.84 4.28
CA GLU A 69 27.40 -8.44 2.91
C GLU A 69 26.21 -8.58 1.95
N SER A 70 25.18 -9.35 2.32
CA SER A 70 23.97 -9.58 1.56
C SER A 70 22.75 -9.11 2.38
N GLU A 71 21.91 -8.28 1.78
CA GLU A 71 20.70 -7.75 2.40
C GLU A 71 19.46 -8.02 1.55
N LEU A 72 18.40 -8.50 2.19
CA LEU A 72 17.05 -8.57 1.67
C LEU A 72 16.27 -7.41 2.29
N MET A 73 16.03 -6.38 1.50
CA MET A 73 15.22 -5.21 1.89
C MET A 73 13.77 -5.47 1.53
N VAL A 74 12.92 -5.62 2.54
CA VAL A 74 11.47 -5.76 2.35
C VAL A 74 10.85 -4.37 2.33
N VAL A 75 10.25 -3.99 1.22
CA VAL A 75 9.66 -2.65 1.02
C VAL A 75 8.16 -2.75 0.95
N SER A 76 7.49 -2.09 1.89
CA SER A 76 6.03 -2.07 2.02
C SER A 76 5.50 -0.64 1.88
N PHE A 77 4.23 -0.47 1.52
CA PHE A 77 3.57 0.83 1.66
C PHE A 77 3.62 1.29 3.12
N GLY A 78 3.37 0.37 4.05
CA GLY A 78 3.34 0.59 5.48
C GLY A 78 1.92 0.62 6.04
N THR A 79 1.82 0.61 7.36
CA THR A 79 0.60 0.88 8.12
C THR A 79 0.96 1.43 9.50
N SER A 80 0.15 2.37 10.00
CA SER A 80 0.29 2.93 11.34
C SER A 80 -0.34 2.04 12.42
N PHE A 81 -1.13 1.02 12.05
CA PHE A 81 -1.74 0.08 12.97
C PHE A 81 -0.71 -0.96 13.44
N ASN A 82 -0.25 -0.86 14.68
CA ASN A 82 0.89 -1.61 15.21
C ASN A 82 0.68 -3.13 15.17
N ASP A 83 -0.44 -3.63 15.68
CA ASP A 83 -0.71 -5.06 15.64
C ASP A 83 -0.87 -5.58 14.21
N ASN A 84 -1.54 -4.80 13.34
CA ASN A 84 -1.69 -5.18 11.94
C ASN A 84 -0.34 -5.17 11.21
N ARG A 85 0.52 -4.15 11.46
CA ARG A 85 1.88 -4.09 10.89
C ARG A 85 2.69 -5.34 11.26
N ARG A 86 2.69 -5.71 12.54
CA ARG A 86 3.37 -6.91 13.05
C ARG A 86 2.82 -8.20 12.45
N LEU A 87 1.49 -8.34 12.39
CA LEU A 87 0.83 -9.56 11.92
C LEU A 87 0.85 -9.72 10.39
N THR A 88 1.13 -8.68 9.65
CA THR A 88 1.15 -8.68 8.18
C THR A 88 2.56 -8.47 7.63
N ILE A 89 3.08 -7.25 7.67
CA ILE A 89 4.42 -6.90 7.18
C ILE A 89 5.48 -7.69 7.96
N GLY A 90 5.42 -7.65 9.29
CA GLY A 90 6.33 -8.39 10.15
C GLY A 90 6.31 -9.89 9.87
N ALA A 91 5.13 -10.48 9.67
CA ALA A 91 5.02 -11.91 9.37
C ALA A 91 5.61 -12.27 7.98
N ILE A 92 5.49 -11.40 6.99
CA ILE A 92 6.17 -11.58 5.68
C ILE A 92 7.69 -11.50 5.86
N GLU A 93 8.17 -10.52 6.61
CA GLU A 93 9.59 -10.36 6.92
C GLU A 93 10.16 -11.56 7.69
N ASP A 94 9.44 -12.09 8.68
CA ASP A 94 9.81 -13.29 9.43
C ASP A 94 9.91 -14.53 8.52
N ALA A 95 8.97 -14.66 7.58
CA ALA A 95 8.98 -15.74 6.61
C ALA A 95 10.18 -15.65 5.67
N ILE A 96 10.52 -14.44 5.22
CA ILE A 96 11.71 -14.17 4.39
C ILE A 96 13.00 -14.44 5.20
N GLU A 97 13.11 -13.94 6.43
CA GLU A 97 14.27 -14.18 7.29
C GLU A 97 14.48 -15.67 7.54
N THR A 98 13.41 -16.41 7.77
CA THR A 98 13.47 -17.88 7.95
C THR A 98 13.94 -18.59 6.69
N ALA A 99 13.53 -18.12 5.51
CA ALA A 99 13.92 -18.72 4.23
C ALA A 99 15.35 -18.36 3.81
N PHE A 100 15.86 -17.20 4.24
CA PHE A 100 17.16 -16.68 3.86
C PHE A 100 18.07 -16.38 5.07
N PRO A 101 18.45 -17.39 5.87
CA PRO A 101 19.18 -17.19 7.13
C PRO A 101 20.59 -16.58 6.98
N GLU A 102 21.13 -16.58 5.77
CA GLU A 102 22.45 -15.97 5.46
C GLU A 102 22.33 -14.49 5.04
N TRP A 103 21.12 -13.97 4.92
CA TRP A 103 20.83 -12.59 4.51
C TRP A 103 20.39 -11.75 5.70
N SER A 104 20.78 -10.48 5.70
CA SER A 104 20.20 -9.52 6.63
C SER A 104 18.84 -9.08 6.09
N VAL A 105 17.77 -9.26 6.84
CA VAL A 105 16.45 -8.78 6.44
C VAL A 105 16.20 -7.39 7.03
N ARG A 106 15.80 -6.43 6.19
CA ARG A 106 15.59 -5.03 6.57
C ARG A 106 14.25 -4.54 6.04
N ARG A 107 13.69 -3.56 6.75
CA ARG A 107 12.41 -2.91 6.43
C ARG A 107 12.65 -1.56 5.77
N GLY A 108 11.82 -1.23 4.78
CA GLY A 108 11.61 0.13 4.28
C GLY A 108 10.14 0.36 3.97
N PHE A 109 9.68 1.62 4.08
CA PHE A 109 8.32 2.00 3.71
C PHE A 109 8.33 3.00 2.56
N THR A 110 7.29 2.96 1.70
CA THR A 110 7.11 3.96 0.65
C THR A 110 6.29 5.16 1.12
N SER A 111 5.39 5.00 2.09
CA SER A 111 4.52 6.08 2.58
C SER A 111 5.19 6.91 3.67
N GLN A 112 5.63 8.13 3.30
CA GLN A 112 6.21 9.09 4.27
C GLN A 112 5.21 9.50 5.35
N ILE A 113 3.91 9.60 5.02
CA ILE A 113 2.86 9.96 5.98
C ILE A 113 2.80 8.92 7.09
N ILE A 114 2.84 7.62 6.74
CA ILE A 114 2.83 6.53 7.73
C ILE A 114 4.11 6.53 8.57
N ILE A 115 5.28 6.73 7.95
CA ILE A 115 6.56 6.83 8.66
C ILE A 115 6.52 7.94 9.70
N ASP A 116 6.06 9.12 9.30
CA ASP A 116 5.98 10.29 10.18
C ASP A 116 4.95 10.09 11.30
N HIS A 117 3.84 9.42 11.00
CA HIS A 117 2.81 9.11 12.00
C HIS A 117 3.37 8.14 13.06
N VAL A 118 3.96 7.02 12.65
CA VAL A 118 4.57 6.03 13.55
C VAL A 118 5.67 6.67 14.40
N ARG A 119 6.53 7.47 13.79
CA ARG A 119 7.60 8.19 14.50
C ARG A 119 7.05 9.15 15.56
N ARG A 120 5.99 9.93 15.24
CA ARG A 120 5.38 10.87 16.18
C ARG A 120 4.67 10.18 17.33
N ARG A 121 3.91 9.13 17.04
CA ARG A 121 3.09 8.44 18.05
C ARG A 121 3.92 7.50 18.92
N ASP A 122 4.76 6.65 18.30
CA ASP A 122 5.42 5.53 18.95
C ASP A 122 6.91 5.77 19.19
N GLY A 123 7.49 6.79 18.55
CA GLY A 123 8.94 7.06 18.60
C GLY A 123 9.76 6.07 17.77
N GLU A 124 9.14 5.18 17.00
CA GLU A 124 9.82 4.25 16.11
C GLU A 124 10.34 4.96 14.87
N VAL A 125 11.54 4.54 14.43
CA VAL A 125 12.18 5.05 13.23
C VAL A 125 12.14 3.94 12.18
N ILE A 126 11.36 4.19 11.14
CA ILE A 126 11.28 3.32 9.95
C ILE A 126 11.86 4.12 8.79
N ASP A 127 12.79 3.51 8.05
CA ASP A 127 13.41 4.17 6.89
C ASP A 127 12.41 4.26 5.73
N ASN A 128 12.42 5.37 4.99
CA ASN A 128 11.87 5.37 3.65
C ASN A 128 12.82 4.65 2.68
N VAL A 129 12.44 4.53 1.41
CA VAL A 129 13.22 3.76 0.42
C VAL A 129 14.64 4.33 0.29
N GLY A 130 14.78 5.66 0.12
CA GLY A 130 16.08 6.32 -0.01
C GLY A 130 16.94 6.16 1.25
N GLU A 131 16.37 6.38 2.43
CA GLU A 131 17.05 6.18 3.71
C GLU A 131 17.53 4.73 3.89
N ALA A 132 16.70 3.75 3.50
CA ALA A 132 17.05 2.34 3.55
C ALA A 132 18.21 1.98 2.59
N LEU A 133 18.19 2.53 1.37
CA LEU A 133 19.25 2.35 0.38
C LEU A 133 20.56 3.01 0.83
N ASP A 134 20.50 4.24 1.36
CA ASP A 134 21.65 4.95 1.93
C ASP A 134 22.26 4.17 3.10
N ARG A 135 21.43 3.62 3.97
CA ARG A 135 21.85 2.78 5.11
C ARG A 135 22.52 1.50 4.62
N ALA A 136 21.93 0.80 3.64
CA ALA A 136 22.52 -0.40 3.07
C ALA A 136 23.92 -0.13 2.47
N ALA A 137 24.06 0.95 1.69
CA ALA A 137 25.33 1.38 1.12
C ALA A 137 26.35 1.75 2.20
N ALA A 138 25.95 2.53 3.22
CA ALA A 138 26.81 2.92 4.34
C ALA A 138 27.28 1.72 5.18
N ASN A 139 26.46 0.69 5.29
CA ASN A 139 26.78 -0.57 5.97
C ASN A 139 27.75 -1.46 5.19
N GLY A 140 28.02 -1.15 3.92
CA GLY A 140 28.90 -1.93 3.06
C GLY A 140 28.25 -3.19 2.50
N VAL A 141 26.91 -3.19 2.36
CA VAL A 141 26.17 -4.24 1.66
C VAL A 141 26.71 -4.33 0.22
N ARG A 142 27.00 -5.53 -0.25
CA ARG A 142 27.52 -5.78 -1.60
C ARG A 142 26.44 -6.32 -2.52
N THR A 143 25.56 -7.15 -1.98
CA THR A 143 24.46 -7.76 -2.73
C THR A 143 23.14 -7.35 -2.08
N LEU A 144 22.32 -6.63 -2.84
CA LEU A 144 21.01 -6.15 -2.39
C LEU A 144 19.89 -6.81 -3.19
N VAL A 145 18.94 -7.42 -2.51
CA VAL A 145 17.66 -7.82 -3.08
C VAL A 145 16.56 -7.02 -2.43
N ILE A 146 15.74 -6.36 -3.22
CA ILE A 146 14.58 -5.61 -2.75
C ILE A 146 13.34 -6.43 -3.04
N GLN A 147 12.60 -6.83 -2.00
CA GLN A 147 11.32 -7.50 -2.15
C GLN A 147 10.18 -6.55 -1.79
N PRO A 148 9.45 -6.02 -2.78
CA PRO A 148 8.25 -5.25 -2.52
C PRO A 148 7.11 -6.14 -1.99
N THR A 149 6.34 -5.63 -1.04
CA THR A 149 5.09 -6.29 -0.59
C THR A 149 3.85 -5.67 -1.22
N HIS A 150 4.00 -4.93 -2.31
CA HIS A 150 2.88 -4.35 -3.06
C HIS A 150 1.99 -5.44 -3.65
N LEU A 151 0.70 -5.13 -3.76
CA LEU A 151 -0.27 -6.06 -4.34
C LEU A 151 -0.07 -6.24 -5.86
N MET A 152 0.33 -5.18 -6.55
CA MET A 152 0.38 -5.09 -8.01
C MET A 152 1.52 -4.20 -8.49
N ASP A 153 1.80 -4.26 -9.78
CA ASP A 153 2.71 -3.41 -10.53
C ASP A 153 2.05 -2.03 -10.77
N GLY A 154 2.01 -1.21 -9.71
CA GLY A 154 1.41 0.12 -9.66
C GLY A 154 2.44 1.24 -9.55
N PHE A 155 1.96 2.47 -9.26
CA PHE A 155 2.81 3.65 -9.16
C PHE A 155 3.91 3.47 -8.11
N GLU A 156 3.58 3.00 -6.92
CA GLU A 156 4.54 2.82 -5.82
C GLU A 156 5.64 1.79 -6.16
N TYR A 157 5.29 0.74 -6.93
CA TYR A 157 6.29 -0.22 -7.40
C TYR A 157 7.22 0.41 -8.44
N HIS A 158 6.68 1.19 -9.37
CA HIS A 158 7.50 1.90 -10.36
C HIS A 158 8.43 2.92 -9.70
N ASP A 159 7.92 3.72 -8.75
CA ASP A 159 8.72 4.69 -8.01
C ASP A 159 9.87 4.00 -7.26
N LEU A 160 9.59 2.86 -6.62
CA LEU A 160 10.60 2.03 -5.96
C LEU A 160 11.69 1.57 -6.96
N VAL A 161 11.29 1.09 -8.15
CA VAL A 161 12.24 0.63 -9.18
C VAL A 161 13.09 1.78 -9.68
N GLU A 162 12.49 2.96 -9.93
CA GLU A 162 13.21 4.16 -10.36
C GLU A 162 14.18 4.67 -9.30
N GLU A 163 13.80 4.65 -8.03
CA GLU A 163 14.67 5.04 -6.93
C GLU A 163 15.83 4.07 -6.75
N ALA A 164 15.56 2.77 -6.72
CA ALA A 164 16.59 1.73 -6.60
C ALA A 164 17.61 1.78 -7.75
N ALA A 165 17.17 2.14 -8.97
CA ALA A 165 18.06 2.27 -10.12
C ALA A 165 19.14 3.36 -9.93
N GLN A 166 18.88 4.38 -9.11
CA GLN A 166 19.84 5.46 -8.82
C GLN A 166 21.00 4.97 -7.93
N TYR A 167 20.82 3.84 -7.24
CA TYR A 167 21.80 3.22 -6.36
C TYR A 167 22.52 2.03 -6.98
N ALA A 168 22.29 1.72 -8.26
CA ALA A 168 22.85 0.53 -8.92
C ALA A 168 24.38 0.45 -8.80
N ASP A 169 25.08 1.60 -8.85
CA ASP A 169 26.55 1.67 -8.72
C ASP A 169 27.07 1.57 -7.26
N ALA A 170 26.17 1.63 -6.26
CA ALA A 170 26.53 1.52 -4.86
C ALA A 170 26.74 0.06 -4.39
N PHE A 171 26.22 -0.90 -5.16
CA PHE A 171 26.25 -2.32 -4.84
C PHE A 171 26.94 -3.12 -5.96
N GLU A 172 27.46 -4.31 -5.64
CA GLU A 172 28.03 -5.22 -6.66
C GLU A 172 26.91 -5.89 -7.47
N ALA A 173 25.74 -6.13 -6.83
CA ALA A 173 24.58 -6.69 -7.48
C ALA A 173 23.29 -6.18 -6.79
N VAL A 174 22.30 -5.83 -7.60
CA VAL A 174 20.96 -5.44 -7.15
C VAL A 174 19.93 -6.22 -7.95
N ALA A 175 18.91 -6.76 -7.28
CA ALA A 175 17.70 -7.28 -7.92
C ALA A 175 16.47 -6.84 -7.16
N ILE A 176 15.35 -6.72 -7.89
CA ILE A 176 14.04 -6.36 -7.35
C ILE A 176 13.08 -7.51 -7.63
N GLY A 177 12.40 -7.97 -6.59
CA GLY A 177 11.35 -8.98 -6.70
C GLY A 177 10.06 -8.41 -7.26
N GLU A 178 9.21 -9.30 -7.75
CA GLU A 178 7.90 -8.94 -8.29
C GLU A 178 6.89 -8.65 -7.16
N PRO A 179 5.88 -7.80 -7.41
CA PRO A 179 4.74 -7.65 -6.50
C PRO A 179 3.86 -8.90 -6.49
N LEU A 180 2.87 -8.97 -5.57
CA LEU A 180 2.12 -10.20 -5.30
C LEU A 180 1.36 -10.76 -6.52
N LEU A 181 0.67 -9.90 -7.29
CA LEU A 181 -0.19 -10.31 -8.40
C LEU A 181 0.48 -10.01 -9.75
N THR A 182 1.40 -10.84 -10.16
CA THR A 182 2.16 -10.68 -11.42
C THR A 182 1.85 -11.79 -12.43
N SER A 183 1.96 -13.05 -12.04
CA SER A 183 1.78 -14.20 -12.91
C SER A 183 0.39 -14.88 -12.77
N ASP A 184 0.00 -15.74 -13.72
CA ASP A 184 -1.22 -16.55 -13.61
C ASP A 184 -1.18 -17.49 -12.40
N GLU A 185 0.01 -17.98 -12.06
CA GLU A 185 0.26 -18.81 -10.89
C GLU A 185 -0.01 -18.04 -9.59
N ASP A 186 0.38 -16.77 -9.52
CA ASP A 186 0.15 -15.92 -8.35
C ASP A 186 -1.34 -15.65 -8.14
N PHE A 187 -2.07 -15.29 -9.21
CA PHE A 187 -3.52 -15.13 -9.13
C PHE A 187 -4.22 -16.39 -8.65
N THR A 188 -3.78 -17.54 -9.13
CA THR A 188 -4.32 -18.85 -8.72
C THR A 188 -4.04 -19.13 -7.25
N ALA A 189 -2.80 -18.89 -6.80
CA ALA A 189 -2.38 -19.13 -5.43
C ALA A 189 -3.05 -18.16 -4.45
N VAL A 190 -3.19 -16.87 -4.82
CA VAL A 190 -3.93 -15.90 -3.98
C VAL A 190 -5.40 -16.26 -3.90
N ALA A 191 -6.04 -16.66 -5.01
CA ALA A 191 -7.43 -17.13 -4.99
C ALA A 191 -7.60 -18.35 -4.05
N GLU A 192 -6.67 -19.30 -4.06
CA GLU A 192 -6.67 -20.45 -3.14
C GLU A 192 -6.46 -20.03 -1.68
N ALA A 193 -5.56 -19.10 -1.43
CA ALA A 193 -5.30 -18.59 -0.09
C ALA A 193 -6.54 -17.92 0.51
N ILE A 194 -7.18 -17.00 -0.24
CA ILE A 194 -8.34 -16.26 0.26
C ILE A 194 -9.59 -17.13 0.39
N THR A 195 -9.83 -18.08 -0.53
CA THR A 195 -10.96 -19.02 -0.43
C THR A 195 -10.75 -19.99 0.73
N THR A 196 -9.53 -20.45 0.98
CA THR A 196 -9.22 -21.28 2.17
C THR A 196 -9.44 -20.51 3.46
N ALA A 197 -9.01 -19.24 3.51
CA ALA A 197 -9.12 -18.38 4.68
C ALA A 197 -10.57 -17.94 4.99
N THR A 198 -11.48 -18.12 4.06
CA THR A 198 -12.91 -17.75 4.19
C THR A 198 -13.85 -18.95 4.08
N ALA A 199 -13.31 -20.17 4.07
CA ALA A 199 -14.10 -21.39 3.88
C ALA A 199 -15.20 -21.59 4.97
N GLU A 200 -14.99 -21.07 6.16
CA GLU A 200 -15.98 -21.12 7.25
C GLU A 200 -17.23 -20.27 6.99
N TYR A 201 -17.11 -19.27 6.11
CA TYR A 201 -18.20 -18.38 5.71
C TYR A 201 -18.92 -18.85 4.44
N ASP A 202 -18.36 -19.82 3.72
CA ASP A 202 -18.88 -20.33 2.44
C ASP A 202 -19.98 -21.38 2.68
N ASP A 203 -21.13 -20.93 3.14
CA ASP A 203 -22.30 -21.76 3.52
C ASP A 203 -23.41 -21.75 2.46
N GLY A 204 -23.19 -21.10 1.30
CA GLY A 204 -24.15 -20.97 0.21
C GLY A 204 -25.19 -19.86 0.40
N SER A 205 -25.30 -19.25 1.59
CA SER A 205 -26.19 -18.12 1.90
C SER A 205 -25.45 -16.81 2.17
N THR A 206 -24.12 -16.87 2.21
CA THR A 206 -23.22 -15.76 2.47
C THR A 206 -22.51 -15.30 1.21
N ALA A 207 -22.57 -14.00 0.91
CA ALA A 207 -21.68 -13.36 -0.07
C ALA A 207 -20.36 -12.99 0.63
N ILE A 208 -19.22 -13.35 0.05
CA ILE A 208 -17.89 -13.03 0.54
C ILE A 208 -17.33 -11.93 -0.35
N VAL A 209 -17.13 -10.76 0.22
CA VAL A 209 -16.78 -9.55 -0.50
C VAL A 209 -15.39 -9.09 -0.08
N PHE A 210 -14.50 -8.95 -1.05
CA PHE A 210 -13.16 -8.44 -0.87
C PHE A 210 -13.05 -7.01 -1.37
N MET A 211 -12.60 -6.11 -0.50
CA MET A 211 -12.38 -4.70 -0.79
C MET A 211 -10.89 -4.45 -1.02
N GLY A 212 -10.51 -4.08 -2.24
CA GLY A 212 -9.18 -3.58 -2.60
C GLY A 212 -9.09 -2.07 -2.48
N HIS A 213 -7.88 -1.52 -2.55
CA HIS A 213 -7.68 -0.08 -2.58
C HIS A 213 -8.21 0.54 -3.88
N GLY A 214 -7.82 -0.02 -5.02
CA GLY A 214 -8.05 0.58 -6.32
C GLY A 214 -6.88 1.50 -6.74
N THR A 215 -6.80 1.83 -8.02
CA THR A 215 -5.79 2.76 -8.56
C THR A 215 -6.25 3.28 -9.92
N GLU A 216 -5.82 4.50 -10.28
CA GLU A 216 -5.99 5.04 -11.63
C GLU A 216 -5.03 4.42 -12.67
N ALA A 217 -4.03 3.63 -12.23
CA ALA A 217 -3.10 2.96 -13.13
C ALA A 217 -3.77 1.77 -13.88
N ASP A 218 -3.20 1.40 -15.03
CA ASP A 218 -3.65 0.23 -15.81
C ASP A 218 -3.62 -1.06 -14.98
N SER A 219 -2.76 -1.14 -13.97
CA SER A 219 -2.66 -2.26 -13.03
C SER A 219 -3.93 -2.48 -12.20
N ASN A 220 -4.88 -1.53 -12.17
CA ASN A 220 -6.21 -1.75 -11.58
C ASN A 220 -6.93 -2.98 -12.15
N GLY A 221 -6.58 -3.39 -13.38
CA GLY A 221 -7.08 -4.61 -14.01
C GLY A 221 -6.87 -5.90 -13.20
N VAL A 222 -5.99 -5.91 -12.20
CA VAL A 222 -5.77 -7.07 -11.31
C VAL A 222 -7.03 -7.48 -10.55
N TYR A 223 -7.89 -6.53 -10.18
CA TYR A 223 -9.14 -6.81 -9.46
C TYR A 223 -10.13 -7.56 -10.34
N ALA A 224 -10.34 -7.10 -11.58
CA ALA A 224 -11.18 -7.80 -12.54
C ALA A 224 -10.63 -9.18 -12.88
N ARG A 225 -9.29 -9.32 -12.98
CA ARG A 225 -8.64 -10.62 -13.24
C ARG A 225 -8.82 -11.58 -12.06
N MET A 226 -8.67 -11.11 -10.81
CA MET A 226 -8.92 -11.91 -9.61
C MET A 226 -10.37 -12.38 -9.55
N GLN A 227 -11.34 -11.52 -9.87
CA GLN A 227 -12.75 -11.90 -9.98
C GLN A 227 -12.96 -13.01 -11.02
N GLN A 228 -12.28 -12.92 -12.18
CA GLN A 228 -12.36 -13.96 -13.21
C GLN A 228 -11.78 -15.30 -12.74
N VAL A 229 -10.66 -15.29 -12.01
CA VAL A 229 -10.03 -16.50 -11.46
C VAL A 229 -10.95 -17.16 -10.44
N LEU A 230 -11.53 -16.38 -9.50
CA LEU A 230 -12.50 -16.89 -8.53
C LEU A 230 -13.74 -17.49 -9.22
N SER A 231 -14.29 -16.81 -10.18
CA SER A 231 -15.44 -17.29 -10.96
C SER A 231 -15.10 -18.57 -11.72
N GLY A 232 -13.91 -18.65 -12.32
CA GLY A 232 -13.39 -19.83 -13.01
C GLY A 232 -13.20 -21.04 -12.09
N LYS A 233 -12.94 -20.83 -10.81
CA LYS A 233 -12.87 -21.85 -9.76
C LYS A 233 -14.25 -22.27 -9.22
N GLY A 234 -15.33 -21.63 -9.66
CA GLY A 234 -16.70 -21.90 -9.20
C GLY A 234 -17.09 -21.14 -7.93
N CYS A 235 -16.29 -20.18 -7.48
CA CYS A 235 -16.57 -19.34 -6.31
C CYS A 235 -17.58 -18.23 -6.70
N SER A 236 -18.83 -18.60 -6.91
CA SER A 236 -19.87 -17.71 -7.44
C SER A 236 -20.41 -16.69 -6.43
N ASN A 237 -20.16 -16.89 -5.15
CA ASN A 237 -20.53 -16.02 -4.05
C ASN A 237 -19.36 -15.11 -3.57
N TYR A 238 -18.26 -15.05 -4.34
CA TYR A 238 -17.11 -14.20 -4.08
C TYR A 238 -17.12 -12.99 -5.00
N TYR A 239 -16.99 -11.82 -4.41
CA TYR A 239 -17.05 -10.52 -5.09
C TYR A 239 -15.82 -9.69 -4.77
N ILE A 240 -15.32 -8.94 -5.75
CA ILE A 240 -14.21 -8.02 -5.58
C ILE A 240 -14.63 -6.63 -6.00
N GLY A 241 -14.33 -5.65 -5.18
CA GLY A 241 -14.43 -4.25 -5.53
C GLY A 241 -13.31 -3.43 -4.89
N THR A 242 -13.34 -2.12 -5.10
CA THR A 242 -12.28 -1.21 -4.70
C THR A 242 -12.86 0.06 -4.06
N VAL A 243 -12.04 0.73 -3.23
CA VAL A 243 -12.41 2.00 -2.59
C VAL A 243 -12.31 3.15 -3.59
N GLU A 244 -11.20 3.22 -4.35
CA GLU A 244 -10.84 4.40 -5.14
C GLU A 244 -10.98 4.21 -6.66
N ALA A 245 -11.45 3.03 -7.12
CA ALA A 245 -11.57 2.73 -8.55
C ALA A 245 -12.71 1.75 -8.85
N ASP A 246 -12.76 1.25 -10.09
CA ASP A 246 -13.72 0.22 -10.51
C ASP A 246 -13.16 -1.20 -10.25
N PRO A 247 -14.02 -2.17 -9.84
CA PRO A 247 -15.45 -2.04 -9.51
C PRO A 247 -15.66 -1.31 -8.18
N ALA A 248 -16.55 -0.32 -8.16
CA ALA A 248 -16.87 0.45 -6.96
C ALA A 248 -17.87 -0.29 -6.06
N LEU A 249 -18.13 0.26 -4.86
CA LEU A 249 -19.10 -0.28 -3.90
C LEU A 249 -20.47 -0.56 -4.53
N GLU A 250 -20.99 0.37 -5.34
CA GLU A 250 -22.30 0.26 -5.95
C GLU A 250 -22.40 -0.91 -6.93
N ASP A 251 -21.33 -1.19 -7.68
CA ASP A 251 -21.27 -2.31 -8.61
C ASP A 251 -21.30 -3.64 -7.86
N VAL A 252 -20.52 -3.72 -6.76
CA VAL A 252 -20.47 -4.91 -5.90
C VAL A 252 -21.79 -5.13 -5.21
N LEU A 253 -22.40 -4.07 -4.66
CA LEU A 253 -23.71 -4.14 -4.01
C LEU A 253 -24.78 -4.65 -4.99
N ALA A 254 -24.80 -4.11 -6.22
CA ALA A 254 -25.74 -4.56 -7.24
C ALA A 254 -25.52 -6.04 -7.64
N ALA A 255 -24.26 -6.48 -7.72
CA ALA A 255 -23.92 -7.87 -8.01
C ALA A 255 -24.36 -8.82 -6.89
N VAL A 256 -24.15 -8.45 -5.63
CA VAL A 256 -24.59 -9.22 -4.46
C VAL A 256 -26.12 -9.29 -4.38
N GLN A 257 -26.82 -8.17 -4.66
CA GLN A 257 -28.28 -8.13 -4.67
C GLN A 257 -28.93 -8.99 -5.79
N ALA A 258 -28.18 -9.31 -6.83
CA ALA A 258 -28.65 -10.23 -7.86
C ALA A 258 -28.62 -11.71 -7.42
N GLY A 259 -27.96 -12.01 -6.30
CA GLY A 259 -27.93 -13.34 -5.66
C GLY A 259 -28.99 -13.51 -4.57
N GLU A 260 -29.04 -14.69 -3.99
CA GLU A 260 -29.99 -15.04 -2.91
C GLU A 260 -29.27 -15.12 -1.55
N TYR A 261 -28.50 -14.08 -1.18
CA TYR A 261 -27.75 -14.03 0.06
C TYR A 261 -28.54 -13.33 1.17
N THR A 262 -28.28 -13.73 2.42
CA THR A 262 -28.82 -13.10 3.62
C THR A 262 -27.75 -12.45 4.47
N ARG A 263 -26.47 -12.82 4.22
CA ARG A 263 -25.31 -12.34 4.95
C ARG A 263 -24.21 -11.91 3.99
N VAL A 264 -23.42 -10.94 4.42
CA VAL A 264 -22.21 -10.47 3.73
C VAL A 264 -21.02 -10.53 4.70
N VAL A 265 -19.92 -11.09 4.24
CA VAL A 265 -18.64 -11.02 4.94
C VAL A 265 -17.70 -10.11 4.15
N LEU A 266 -17.25 -9.04 4.78
CA LEU A 266 -16.31 -8.07 4.21
C LEU A 266 -14.88 -8.36 4.66
N ARG A 267 -13.94 -8.40 3.73
CA ARG A 267 -12.50 -8.52 4.01
C ARG A 267 -11.68 -7.61 3.10
N PRO A 268 -10.52 -7.10 3.55
CA PRO A 268 -9.62 -6.38 2.66
C PRO A 268 -8.92 -7.34 1.69
N LEU A 269 -8.82 -6.93 0.41
CA LEU A 269 -7.89 -7.48 -0.59
C LEU A 269 -6.65 -6.58 -0.63
N MET A 270 -6.03 -6.43 0.50
CA MET A 270 -4.85 -5.59 0.74
C MET A 270 -3.88 -6.36 1.63
N ILE A 271 -2.58 -6.08 1.51
CA ILE A 271 -1.55 -6.75 2.32
C ILE A 271 -1.76 -6.45 3.80
N VAL A 272 -2.10 -5.22 4.12
CA VAL A 272 -2.40 -4.75 5.47
C VAL A 272 -3.90 -4.45 5.61
N ALA A 273 -4.42 -4.48 6.82
CA ALA A 273 -5.76 -4.00 7.18
C ALA A 273 -5.59 -2.70 7.99
N GLY A 274 -5.24 -1.61 7.29
CA GLY A 274 -5.02 -0.28 7.85
C GLY A 274 -6.30 0.57 7.83
N ASP A 275 -6.14 1.84 7.50
CA ASP A 275 -7.17 2.87 7.53
C ASP A 275 -8.41 2.47 6.71
N HIS A 276 -8.25 2.19 5.42
CA HIS A 276 -9.37 1.79 4.55
C HIS A 276 -10.16 0.58 5.08
N ALA A 277 -9.49 -0.39 5.71
CA ALA A 277 -10.19 -1.55 6.26
C ALA A 277 -10.99 -1.22 7.54
N ASN A 278 -10.51 -0.25 8.32
CA ASN A 278 -11.17 0.16 9.55
C ASN A 278 -12.27 1.21 9.30
N ASN A 279 -12.05 2.14 8.36
CA ASN A 279 -12.97 3.24 8.06
C ASN A 279 -13.87 2.91 6.88
N ASP A 280 -13.34 2.84 5.66
CA ASP A 280 -14.15 2.67 4.45
C ASP A 280 -14.87 1.32 4.40
N MET A 281 -14.23 0.25 4.90
CA MET A 281 -14.87 -1.07 4.91
C MET A 281 -15.78 -1.26 6.13
N ALA A 282 -15.23 -1.10 7.35
CA ALA A 282 -15.85 -1.52 8.59
C ALA A 282 -16.34 -0.37 9.48
N GLY A 283 -16.14 0.88 9.08
CA GLY A 283 -16.56 2.07 9.82
C GLY A 283 -18.07 2.17 9.99
N ASP A 284 -18.48 3.03 10.92
CA ASP A 284 -19.89 3.29 11.23
C ASP A 284 -20.48 4.46 10.42
N GLU A 285 -19.68 5.11 9.56
CA GLU A 285 -20.13 6.21 8.71
C GLU A 285 -21.06 5.69 7.60
N GLU A 286 -21.96 6.58 7.12
CA GLU A 286 -23.02 6.21 6.15
C GLU A 286 -22.44 5.73 4.79
N ASP A 287 -21.24 6.13 4.45
CA ASP A 287 -20.53 5.80 3.20
C ASP A 287 -19.62 4.57 3.32
N SER A 288 -19.55 3.94 4.50
CA SER A 288 -18.81 2.69 4.66
C SER A 288 -19.48 1.52 3.91
N TRP A 289 -18.67 0.56 3.49
CA TRP A 289 -19.19 -0.67 2.87
C TRP A 289 -20.12 -1.43 3.81
N LYS A 290 -19.79 -1.52 5.10
CA LYS A 290 -20.63 -2.11 6.13
C LYS A 290 -22.00 -1.45 6.15
N ALA A 291 -22.07 -0.12 6.29
CA ALA A 291 -23.32 0.62 6.35
C ALA A 291 -24.15 0.45 5.06
N ALA A 292 -23.53 0.42 3.89
CA ALA A 292 -24.19 0.22 2.61
C ALA A 292 -24.86 -1.16 2.51
N PHE A 293 -24.17 -2.23 2.92
CA PHE A 293 -24.74 -3.58 2.91
C PHE A 293 -25.78 -3.78 4.01
N GLU A 294 -25.60 -3.24 5.22
CA GLU A 294 -26.61 -3.23 6.28
C GLU A 294 -27.87 -2.46 5.84
N GLY A 295 -27.69 -1.30 5.21
CA GLY A 295 -28.79 -0.50 4.63
C GLY A 295 -29.56 -1.24 3.53
N ALA A 296 -28.91 -2.16 2.83
CA ALA A 296 -29.55 -3.05 1.85
C ALA A 296 -30.23 -4.27 2.47
N GLY A 297 -30.14 -4.46 3.80
CA GLY A 297 -30.85 -5.49 4.56
C GLY A 297 -30.05 -6.78 4.81
N TYR A 298 -28.75 -6.78 4.61
CA TYR A 298 -27.89 -7.93 4.92
C TYR A 298 -27.42 -7.91 6.37
N GLU A 299 -27.18 -9.10 6.93
CA GLU A 299 -26.33 -9.27 8.09
C GLU A 299 -24.87 -9.13 7.66
N VAL A 300 -24.11 -8.19 8.26
CA VAL A 300 -22.74 -7.90 7.84
C VAL A 300 -21.74 -8.28 8.92
N GLU A 301 -20.70 -9.01 8.52
CA GLU A 301 -19.53 -9.28 9.35
C GLU A 301 -18.28 -8.72 8.67
N CYS A 302 -17.51 -7.89 9.40
CA CYS A 302 -16.24 -7.36 8.94
C CYS A 302 -15.07 -8.14 9.54
N VAL A 303 -14.25 -8.74 8.69
CA VAL A 303 -13.04 -9.46 9.08
C VAL A 303 -11.84 -8.60 8.73
N ILE A 304 -11.40 -7.77 9.69
CA ILE A 304 -10.32 -6.79 9.52
C ILE A 304 -8.95 -7.50 9.64
N ARG A 305 -8.58 -8.25 8.61
CA ARG A 305 -7.34 -9.02 8.53
C ARG A 305 -6.70 -8.88 7.16
N GLY A 306 -5.46 -8.38 7.11
CA GLY A 306 -4.72 -8.22 5.86
C GLY A 306 -4.28 -9.55 5.24
N LEU A 307 -4.00 -9.53 3.94
CA LEU A 307 -3.50 -10.72 3.23
C LEU A 307 -2.16 -11.21 3.79
N GLY A 308 -1.32 -10.30 4.31
CA GLY A 308 -0.02 -10.62 4.91
C GLY A 308 -0.10 -11.56 6.13
N GLU A 309 -1.27 -11.69 6.77
CA GLU A 309 -1.49 -12.65 7.86
C GLU A 309 -1.58 -14.09 7.36
N LEU A 310 -1.81 -14.31 6.06
CA LEU A 310 -1.96 -15.64 5.49
C LEU A 310 -0.60 -16.24 5.16
N GLU A 311 -0.26 -17.37 5.79
CA GLU A 311 1.01 -18.08 5.53
C GLU A 311 1.23 -18.35 4.03
N ALA A 312 0.16 -18.70 3.28
CA ALA A 312 0.25 -18.93 1.85
C ALA A 312 0.70 -17.66 1.08
N ILE A 313 0.30 -16.47 1.52
CA ILE A 313 0.72 -15.20 0.94
C ILE A 313 2.16 -14.88 1.31
N GLN A 314 2.57 -15.10 2.57
CA GLN A 314 3.95 -14.94 3.01
C GLN A 314 4.88 -15.81 2.16
N GLN A 315 4.50 -17.07 1.89
CA GLN A 315 5.26 -17.98 1.04
C GLN A 315 5.30 -17.56 -0.44
N LEU A 316 4.32 -16.79 -0.93
CA LEU A 316 4.40 -16.16 -2.26
C LEU A 316 5.53 -15.14 -2.31
N PHE A 317 5.62 -14.24 -1.33
CA PHE A 317 6.70 -13.27 -1.24
C PHE A 317 8.08 -13.93 -1.06
N VAL A 318 8.18 -15.03 -0.31
CA VAL A 318 9.41 -15.83 -0.23
C VAL A 318 9.81 -16.36 -1.60
N ARG A 319 8.86 -16.85 -2.43
CA ARG A 319 9.15 -17.32 -3.80
C ARG A 319 9.60 -16.17 -4.73
N HIS A 320 8.97 -15.00 -4.62
CA HIS A 320 9.38 -13.83 -5.41
C HIS A 320 10.79 -13.35 -5.02
N ALA A 321 11.08 -13.29 -3.72
CA ALA A 321 12.42 -12.99 -3.22
C ALA A 321 13.47 -14.02 -3.71
N GLN A 322 13.12 -15.32 -3.70
CA GLN A 322 14.00 -16.36 -4.23
C GLN A 322 14.29 -16.20 -5.72
N ALA A 323 13.26 -15.87 -6.51
CA ALA A 323 13.44 -15.61 -7.94
C ALA A 323 14.38 -14.41 -8.19
N ALA A 324 14.27 -13.36 -7.37
CA ALA A 324 15.16 -12.21 -7.43
C ALA A 324 16.62 -12.58 -7.02
N VAL A 325 16.79 -13.36 -5.96
CA VAL A 325 18.11 -13.89 -5.54
C VAL A 325 18.74 -14.75 -6.65
N ASP A 326 17.97 -15.64 -7.26
CA ASP A 326 18.44 -16.52 -8.34
C ASP A 326 18.84 -15.74 -9.59
N SER A 327 18.25 -14.56 -9.82
CA SER A 327 18.59 -13.71 -10.97
C SER A 327 19.98 -13.08 -10.85
N ILE A 328 20.46 -12.82 -9.63
CA ILE A 328 21.80 -12.27 -9.36
C ILE A 328 22.88 -13.36 -9.48
N ALA A 329 22.54 -14.60 -9.15
CA ALA A 329 23.49 -15.71 -9.12
C ALA A 329 23.89 -16.23 -10.51
N ARG A 330 23.32 -15.69 -11.58
CA ARG A 330 23.58 -16.06 -12.98
C ARG A 330 24.58 -15.13 -13.63
#